data_c27502a4e69d27ea49d8a57e21087469
#
_entry.id   c27502a4e69d27ea49d8a57e21087469
#
_cell.length_a   1.000
_cell.length_b   1.000
_cell.length_c   1.000
_cell.angle_alpha   90.00
_cell.angle_beta   90.00
_cell.angle_gamma   90.00
#
_symmetry.space_group_name_H-M   'P 1'
#
loop_
_entity.id
_entity.type
_entity.pdbx_description
1 polymer ?
#
loop_
_entity_poly.entity_id
_entity_poly.type
_entity_poly.pdbx_seq_one_letter_code
_entity_poly.pdbx_strand_id
1 'polypeptide(L)'
;MAAHNEADRIAATLGALARAFPGSPIWVADDGSTDATPEIARAAGARVVRSARAIGKGAAVTRAAREALDGAQAPADEPRTTTPHPSSNPIFVLCDGDLGDSAVELVALADAVGRGDADVAVGAFATRAGGGVGLALGFARWAIRRRCGLHTRAPISGQRALSERALRDVLPFAHGFGMEIGMTVDAVRAGHRVVEIELDLAHRATGRTLAGFAHRARQLVDFARVYAARA
;
A
#
# COMPACT_ATOMS: atom_id res chain seq x y z
N MET A 1 0.19 -2.08 6.51
CA MET A 1 -1.19 -2.24 6.02
C MET A 1 -2.00 -1.00 6.37
N ALA A 2 -2.80 -0.46 5.43
CA ALA A 2 -3.72 0.66 5.67
C ALA A 2 -5.09 0.12 6.11
N ALA A 3 -5.71 0.73 7.13
CA ALA A 3 -7.04 0.35 7.61
C ALA A 3 -7.88 1.56 8.02
N HIS A 4 -9.18 1.50 7.72
CA HIS A 4 -10.19 2.43 8.21
C HIS A 4 -11.56 1.78 8.19
N ASN A 5 -12.08 1.42 9.39
CA ASN A 5 -13.35 0.71 9.56
C ASN A 5 -13.40 -0.62 8.78
N GLU A 6 -12.44 -1.50 9.06
CA GLU A 6 -12.28 -2.83 8.43
C GLU A 6 -12.44 -3.98 9.44
N ALA A 7 -13.20 -3.77 10.53
CA ALA A 7 -13.34 -4.75 11.62
C ALA A 7 -13.85 -6.12 11.14
N ASP A 8 -14.64 -6.16 10.07
CA ASP A 8 -15.18 -7.38 9.48
C ASP A 8 -14.18 -8.19 8.64
N ARG A 9 -13.05 -7.62 8.24
CA ARG A 9 -12.10 -8.23 7.29
C ARG A 9 -10.65 -8.26 7.76
N ILE A 10 -10.27 -7.32 8.60
CA ILE A 10 -8.87 -7.13 8.98
C ILE A 10 -8.24 -8.38 9.60
N ALA A 11 -9.02 -9.17 10.37
CA ALA A 11 -8.52 -10.40 10.99
C ALA A 11 -8.09 -11.45 9.92
N ALA A 12 -8.89 -11.64 8.87
CA ALA A 12 -8.56 -12.57 7.79
C ALA A 12 -7.31 -12.09 7.03
N THR A 13 -7.24 -10.79 6.71
CA THR A 13 -6.06 -10.20 6.05
C THR A 13 -4.79 -10.36 6.88
N LEU A 14 -4.85 -10.10 8.18
CA LEU A 14 -3.71 -10.27 9.09
C LEU A 14 -3.27 -11.73 9.19
N GLY A 15 -4.23 -12.66 9.29
CA GLY A 15 -3.94 -14.09 9.28
C GLY A 15 -3.26 -14.56 7.99
N ALA A 16 -3.71 -14.05 6.84
CA ALA A 16 -3.10 -14.35 5.55
C ALA A 16 -1.67 -13.79 5.45
N LEU A 17 -1.45 -12.55 5.90
CA LEU A 17 -0.12 -11.94 5.93
C LEU A 17 0.85 -12.68 6.86
N ALA A 18 0.38 -13.13 8.03
CA ALA A 18 1.21 -13.90 8.96
C ALA A 18 1.64 -15.26 8.38
N ARG A 19 0.77 -15.89 7.58
CA ARG A 19 1.12 -17.11 6.84
C ARG A 19 2.09 -16.84 5.68
N ALA A 20 1.87 -15.74 4.96
CA ALA A 20 2.67 -15.37 3.79
C ALA A 20 4.09 -14.88 4.16
N PHE A 21 4.21 -14.19 5.28
CA PHE A 21 5.46 -13.57 5.74
C PHE A 21 5.75 -13.96 7.20
N PRO A 22 6.08 -15.23 7.47
CA PRO A 22 6.28 -15.72 8.83
C PRO A 22 7.42 -14.97 9.53
N GLY A 23 7.17 -14.55 10.78
CA GLY A 23 8.14 -13.79 11.58
C GLY A 23 8.31 -12.31 11.19
N SER A 24 7.68 -11.85 10.13
CA SER A 24 7.76 -10.43 9.73
C SER A 24 6.81 -9.57 10.58
N PRO A 25 7.25 -8.39 11.08
CA PRO A 25 6.38 -7.50 11.83
C PRO A 25 5.31 -6.89 10.92
N ILE A 26 4.06 -6.92 11.36
CA ILE A 26 2.93 -6.31 10.65
C ILE A 26 2.58 -4.98 11.33
N TRP A 27 2.60 -3.90 10.56
CA TRP A 27 2.22 -2.57 10.99
C TRP A 27 0.86 -2.20 10.39
N VAL A 28 -0.08 -1.75 11.22
CA VAL A 28 -1.40 -1.28 10.81
C VAL A 28 -1.46 0.23 10.98
N ALA A 29 -1.57 0.94 9.86
CA ALA A 29 -1.86 2.37 9.82
C ALA A 29 -3.38 2.56 9.94
N ASP A 30 -3.88 2.75 11.16
CA ASP A 30 -5.29 2.99 11.43
C ASP A 30 -5.62 4.49 11.27
N ASP A 31 -6.34 4.82 10.20
CA ASP A 31 -6.72 6.20 9.87
C ASP A 31 -7.98 6.64 10.63
N GLY A 32 -7.95 6.50 11.97
CA GLY A 32 -9.03 6.98 12.84
C GLY A 32 -10.30 6.14 12.73
N SER A 33 -10.20 4.83 12.74
CA SER A 33 -11.36 3.93 12.76
C SER A 33 -12.25 4.19 13.98
N THR A 34 -13.56 4.07 13.79
CA THR A 34 -14.60 4.22 14.82
C THR A 34 -15.20 2.88 15.25
N ASP A 35 -14.81 1.79 14.59
CA ASP A 35 -15.18 0.40 14.91
C ASP A 35 -14.04 -0.33 15.64
N ALA A 36 -14.16 -1.63 15.79
CA ALA A 36 -13.19 -2.49 16.49
C ALA A 36 -11.93 -2.81 15.68
N THR A 37 -11.67 -2.14 14.56
CA THR A 37 -10.49 -2.39 13.70
C THR A 37 -9.17 -2.40 14.49
N PRO A 38 -8.83 -1.36 15.28
CA PRO A 38 -7.53 -1.32 15.95
C PRO A 38 -7.40 -2.35 17.08
N GLU A 39 -8.50 -2.71 17.75
CA GLU A 39 -8.53 -3.75 18.81
C GLU A 39 -8.27 -5.13 18.20
N ILE A 40 -8.95 -5.46 17.10
CA ILE A 40 -8.75 -6.71 16.35
C ILE A 40 -7.32 -6.81 15.83
N ALA A 41 -6.77 -5.71 15.30
CA ALA A 41 -5.40 -5.69 14.80
C ALA A 41 -4.37 -5.98 15.91
N ARG A 42 -4.54 -5.36 17.08
CA ARG A 42 -3.64 -5.63 18.24
C ARG A 42 -3.77 -7.08 18.74
N ALA A 43 -4.99 -7.60 18.83
CA ALA A 43 -5.23 -8.97 19.23
C ALA A 43 -4.60 -10.00 18.28
N ALA A 44 -4.47 -9.65 16.99
CA ALA A 44 -3.74 -10.45 15.98
C ALA A 44 -2.21 -10.24 16.01
N GLY A 45 -1.66 -9.52 17.01
CA GLY A 45 -0.22 -9.27 17.15
C GLY A 45 0.35 -8.17 16.27
N ALA A 46 -0.48 -7.39 15.59
CA ALA A 46 -0.01 -6.27 14.77
C ALA A 46 0.36 -5.04 15.61
N ARG A 47 1.37 -4.29 15.18
CA ARG A 47 1.73 -2.97 15.71
C ARG A 47 0.81 -1.92 15.10
N VAL A 48 -0.01 -1.25 15.91
CA VAL A 48 -1.03 -0.32 15.42
C VAL A 48 -0.61 1.12 15.63
N VAL A 49 -0.42 1.85 14.53
CA VAL A 49 -0.17 3.30 14.49
C VAL A 49 -1.50 3.98 14.21
N ARG A 50 -2.16 4.44 15.28
CA ARG A 50 -3.51 5.02 15.21
C ARG A 50 -3.49 6.54 15.10
N SER A 51 -4.34 7.09 14.25
CA SER A 51 -4.66 8.51 14.21
C SER A 51 -5.90 8.79 15.07
N ALA A 52 -5.92 9.91 15.81
CA ALA A 52 -7.08 10.28 16.65
C ALA A 52 -8.34 10.56 15.83
N ARG A 53 -8.19 10.90 14.56
CA ARG A 53 -9.24 11.13 13.56
C ARG A 53 -8.71 10.76 12.18
N ALA A 54 -9.59 10.63 11.20
CA ALA A 54 -9.18 10.40 9.82
C ALA A 54 -8.34 11.58 9.30
N ILE A 55 -7.10 11.29 8.93
CA ILE A 55 -6.12 12.23 8.36
C ILE A 55 -5.81 11.94 6.90
N GLY A 56 -6.39 10.85 6.37
CA GLY A 56 -6.23 10.34 5.02
C GLY A 56 -5.15 9.29 4.89
N LYS A 57 -5.41 8.27 4.05
CA LYS A 57 -4.58 7.07 3.85
C LYS A 57 -3.08 7.39 3.75
N GLY A 58 -2.68 8.31 2.86
CA GLY A 58 -1.28 8.64 2.63
C GLY A 58 -0.57 9.15 3.88
N ALA A 59 -1.24 10.01 4.70
CA ALA A 59 -0.66 10.52 5.93
C ALA A 59 -0.55 9.43 7.02
N ALA A 60 -1.59 8.60 7.17
CA ALA A 60 -1.60 7.50 8.13
C ALA A 60 -0.51 6.46 7.79
N VAL A 61 -0.42 6.05 6.52
CA VAL A 61 0.60 5.09 6.06
C VAL A 61 2.01 5.68 6.15
N THR A 62 2.19 7.00 5.91
CA THR A 62 3.50 7.66 6.11
C THR A 62 4.00 7.52 7.55
N ARG A 63 3.11 7.70 8.54
CA ARG A 63 3.48 7.53 9.96
C ARG A 63 3.91 6.10 10.25
N ALA A 64 3.10 5.13 9.87
CA ALA A 64 3.41 3.72 10.09
C ALA A 64 4.68 3.27 9.35
N ALA A 65 4.91 3.77 8.13
CA ALA A 65 6.11 3.45 7.36
C ALA A 65 7.38 4.00 8.02
N ARG A 66 7.34 5.19 8.62
CA ARG A 66 8.47 5.74 9.38
C ARG A 66 8.78 4.88 10.61
N GLU A 67 7.78 4.55 11.40
CA GLU A 67 7.96 3.67 12.57
C GLU A 67 8.48 2.27 12.16
N ALA A 68 8.03 1.74 11.01
CA ALA A 68 8.53 0.47 10.49
C ALA A 68 10.01 0.57 10.03
N LEU A 69 10.41 1.68 9.41
CA LEU A 69 11.80 1.94 9.03
C LEU A 69 12.71 2.06 10.26
N ASP A 70 12.27 2.79 11.28
CA ASP A 70 13.02 2.95 12.54
C ASP A 70 13.16 1.61 13.27
N GLY A 71 12.07 0.80 13.29
CA GLY A 71 12.08 -0.53 13.87
C GLY A 71 12.95 -1.55 13.11
N ALA A 72 13.17 -1.35 11.82
CA ALA A 72 14.05 -2.21 11.03
C ALA A 72 15.54 -1.93 11.28
N GLN A 73 15.87 -0.74 11.78
CA GLN A 73 17.24 -0.31 12.09
C GLN A 73 17.65 -0.56 13.56
N ALA A 74 16.69 -0.87 14.45
CA ALA A 74 17.01 -1.17 15.83
C ALA A 74 17.96 -2.39 15.92
N PRO A 75 19.04 -2.34 16.71
CA PRO A 75 19.91 -3.49 16.92
C PRO A 75 19.07 -4.67 17.41
N ALA A 76 19.38 -5.85 16.90
CA ALA A 76 18.65 -7.07 17.21
C ALA A 76 19.01 -7.53 18.64
N ASP A 77 18.39 -6.96 19.67
CA ASP A 77 18.48 -7.42 21.05
C ASP A 77 17.56 -8.62 21.36
N GLU A 78 16.78 -9.07 20.39
CA GLU A 78 16.01 -10.30 20.48
C GLU A 78 16.42 -11.30 19.40
N PRO A 79 16.49 -12.62 19.72
CA PRO A 79 16.86 -13.64 18.75
C PRO A 79 15.81 -13.67 17.62
N ARG A 80 16.15 -13.13 16.46
CA ARG A 80 15.38 -13.34 15.23
C ARG A 80 15.43 -14.82 14.91
N THR A 81 14.30 -15.52 15.07
CA THR A 81 14.17 -16.96 14.83
C THR A 81 14.20 -17.35 13.35
N THR A 82 14.49 -16.42 12.46
CA THR A 82 14.69 -16.70 11.03
C THR A 82 16.09 -16.30 10.63
N THR A 83 16.83 -17.27 10.04
CA THR A 83 18.16 -17.06 9.46
C THR A 83 18.10 -15.86 8.48
N PRO A 84 18.85 -14.78 8.75
CA PRO A 84 18.92 -13.68 7.78
C PRO A 84 19.65 -14.22 6.55
N HIS A 85 19.03 -14.09 5.39
CA HIS A 85 19.79 -14.23 4.13
C HIS A 85 20.87 -13.13 4.13
N PRO A 86 22.15 -13.42 3.92
CA PRO A 86 23.25 -12.51 4.21
C PRO A 86 23.38 -11.27 3.30
N SER A 87 22.37 -10.88 2.56
CA SER A 87 22.40 -9.75 1.62
C SER A 87 21.09 -9.01 1.40
N SER A 88 20.07 -9.18 2.23
CA SER A 88 18.77 -8.56 1.94
C SER A 88 18.51 -7.32 2.79
N ASN A 89 18.60 -6.15 2.14
CA ASN A 89 17.95 -4.95 2.66
C ASN A 89 16.46 -5.25 2.92
N PRO A 90 15.86 -4.70 3.98
CA PRO A 90 14.45 -4.92 4.29
C PRO A 90 13.53 -4.60 3.10
N ILE A 91 12.53 -5.45 2.87
CA ILE A 91 11.47 -5.23 1.89
C ILE A 91 10.21 -4.83 2.63
N PHE A 92 9.57 -3.77 2.19
CA PHE A 92 8.35 -3.23 2.78
C PHE A 92 7.15 -3.52 1.89
N VAL A 93 6.19 -4.30 2.40
CA VAL A 93 4.95 -4.62 1.68
C VAL A 93 3.84 -3.70 2.18
N LEU A 94 3.26 -2.93 1.27
CA LEU A 94 2.09 -2.08 1.49
C LEU A 94 0.85 -2.79 0.97
N CYS A 95 -0.23 -2.80 1.74
CA CYS A 95 -1.51 -3.36 1.33
C CYS A 95 -2.69 -2.72 2.06
N ASP A 96 -3.90 -2.96 1.58
CA ASP A 96 -5.15 -2.57 2.20
C ASP A 96 -5.64 -3.64 3.20
N GLY A 97 -6.46 -3.25 4.18
CA GLY A 97 -6.93 -4.12 5.25
C GLY A 97 -8.05 -5.08 4.86
N ASP A 98 -8.59 -4.97 3.63
CA ASP A 98 -9.77 -5.69 3.15
C ASP A 98 -9.49 -6.84 2.17
N LEU A 99 -8.21 -7.24 2.00
CA LEU A 99 -7.80 -8.29 1.06
C LEU A 99 -8.23 -9.71 1.47
N GLY A 100 -8.50 -9.94 2.77
CA GLY A 100 -8.81 -11.27 3.27
C GLY A 100 -7.69 -12.27 2.95
N ASP A 101 -8.08 -13.51 2.62
CA ASP A 101 -7.13 -14.59 2.33
C ASP A 101 -6.28 -14.35 1.07
N SER A 102 -6.72 -13.51 0.13
CA SER A 102 -5.93 -13.20 -1.06
C SER A 102 -4.63 -12.40 -0.77
N ALA A 103 -4.46 -11.89 0.46
CA ALA A 103 -3.23 -11.22 0.86
C ALA A 103 -1.97 -12.12 0.77
N VAL A 104 -2.12 -13.43 0.67
CA VAL A 104 -1.00 -14.36 0.41
C VAL A 104 -0.34 -14.11 -0.94
N GLU A 105 -1.07 -13.60 -1.93
CA GLU A 105 -0.54 -13.29 -3.27
C GLU A 105 0.53 -12.18 -3.24
N LEU A 106 0.58 -11.39 -2.18
CA LEU A 106 1.59 -10.32 -2.04
C LEU A 106 3.03 -10.83 -1.95
N VAL A 107 3.23 -12.13 -1.71
CA VAL A 107 4.55 -12.78 -1.74
C VAL A 107 5.21 -12.56 -3.10
N ALA A 108 4.47 -12.64 -4.20
CA ALA A 108 5.01 -12.43 -5.54
C ALA A 108 5.61 -11.02 -5.74
N LEU A 109 5.05 -10.00 -5.07
CA LEU A 109 5.61 -8.64 -5.11
C LEU A 109 6.91 -8.56 -4.31
N ALA A 110 6.94 -9.13 -3.10
CA ALA A 110 8.13 -9.15 -2.27
C ALA A 110 9.26 -9.93 -2.94
N ASP A 111 8.96 -11.07 -3.55
CA ASP A 111 9.94 -11.88 -4.28
C ASP A 111 10.56 -11.13 -5.46
N ALA A 112 9.78 -10.37 -6.23
CA ALA A 112 10.31 -9.58 -7.34
C ALA A 112 11.32 -8.51 -6.87
N VAL A 113 11.02 -7.85 -5.74
CA VAL A 113 11.95 -6.89 -5.12
C VAL A 113 13.16 -7.63 -4.54
N GLY A 114 12.96 -8.77 -3.87
CA GLY A 114 14.02 -9.57 -3.26
C GLY A 114 15.02 -10.13 -4.25
N ARG A 115 14.56 -10.52 -5.45
CA ARG A 115 15.44 -10.95 -6.56
C ARG A 115 16.13 -9.77 -7.26
N GLY A 116 15.78 -8.53 -6.93
CA GLY A 116 16.28 -7.35 -7.61
C GLY A 116 15.67 -7.13 -8.99
N ASP A 117 14.53 -7.74 -9.32
CA ASP A 117 13.80 -7.51 -10.57
C ASP A 117 13.16 -6.12 -10.60
N ALA A 118 12.86 -5.55 -9.43
CA ALA A 118 12.28 -4.24 -9.24
C ALA A 118 12.77 -3.58 -7.94
N ASP A 119 12.68 -2.25 -7.87
CA ASP A 119 12.77 -1.51 -6.61
C ASP A 119 11.39 -1.26 -6.02
N VAL A 120 10.36 -1.19 -6.89
CA VAL A 120 8.94 -1.09 -6.55
C VAL A 120 8.15 -2.07 -7.40
N ALA A 121 7.52 -3.06 -6.79
CA ALA A 121 6.58 -3.97 -7.42
C ALA A 121 5.13 -3.56 -7.07
N VAL A 122 4.26 -3.45 -8.08
CA VAL A 122 2.86 -3.02 -7.95
C VAL A 122 1.94 -4.16 -8.34
N GLY A 123 1.00 -4.54 -7.46
CA GLY A 123 0.00 -5.55 -7.76
C GLY A 123 -1.05 -5.04 -8.72
N ALA A 124 -1.18 -5.66 -9.89
CA ALA A 124 -2.25 -5.44 -10.83
C ALA A 124 -3.31 -6.53 -10.68
N PHE A 125 -4.58 -6.15 -10.59
CA PHE A 125 -5.66 -7.13 -10.46
C PHE A 125 -5.87 -7.89 -11.79
N ALA A 126 -5.86 -9.23 -11.74
CA ALA A 126 -6.08 -10.11 -12.88
C ALA A 126 -7.47 -9.90 -13.50
N THR A 127 -8.47 -9.69 -12.65
CA THR A 127 -9.85 -9.40 -13.06
C THR A 127 -10.21 -7.95 -12.87
N ARG A 128 -10.78 -7.31 -13.91
CA ARG A 128 -11.37 -5.96 -13.80
C ARG A 128 -12.65 -6.03 -12.98
N ALA A 129 -12.56 -6.00 -11.65
CA ALA A 129 -13.71 -5.82 -10.79
C ALA A 129 -14.12 -4.33 -10.83
N GLY A 130 -15.30 -4.04 -11.37
CA GLY A 130 -15.96 -2.78 -11.13
C GLY A 130 -16.47 -2.03 -12.35
N GLY A 131 -17.79 -1.89 -12.44
CA GLY A 131 -18.54 -1.08 -13.40
C GLY A 131 -18.53 0.41 -13.05
N GLY A 132 -17.38 1.04 -12.83
CA GLY A 132 -17.24 2.49 -12.67
C GLY A 132 -16.90 3.14 -14.02
N VAL A 133 -17.35 4.39 -14.22
CA VAL A 133 -16.89 5.19 -15.36
C VAL A 133 -15.38 5.38 -15.17
N GLY A 134 -14.57 4.86 -16.10
CA GLY A 134 -13.10 4.78 -15.98
C GLY A 134 -12.32 6.10 -15.96
N LEU A 135 -13.02 7.24 -15.69
CA LEU A 135 -12.43 8.58 -15.70
C LEU A 135 -11.31 8.75 -14.67
N ALA A 136 -11.51 8.29 -13.43
CA ALA A 136 -10.48 8.40 -12.40
C ALA A 136 -9.25 7.57 -12.75
N LEU A 137 -9.45 6.34 -13.24
CA LEU A 137 -8.38 5.45 -13.69
C LEU A 137 -7.68 6.01 -14.92
N GLY A 138 -8.44 6.55 -15.89
CA GLY A 138 -7.92 7.21 -17.08
C GLY A 138 -7.06 8.43 -16.74
N PHE A 139 -7.56 9.29 -15.83
CA PHE A 139 -6.80 10.44 -15.35
C PHE A 139 -5.52 10.01 -14.62
N ALA A 140 -5.58 9.00 -13.75
CA ALA A 140 -4.42 8.50 -13.04
C ALA A 140 -3.33 7.99 -13.99
N ARG A 141 -3.70 7.21 -15.02
CA ARG A 141 -2.78 6.75 -16.08
C ARG A 141 -2.17 7.90 -16.85
N TRP A 142 -3.01 8.86 -17.26
CA TRP A 142 -2.55 10.05 -17.96
C TRP A 142 -1.59 10.88 -17.10
N ALA A 143 -1.91 11.09 -15.82
CA ALA A 143 -1.09 11.87 -14.90
C ALA A 143 0.30 11.24 -14.69
N ILE A 144 0.37 9.92 -14.44
CA ILE A 144 1.63 9.20 -14.30
C ILE A 144 2.44 9.29 -15.59
N ARG A 145 1.82 8.95 -16.74
CA ARG A 145 2.49 9.03 -18.04
C ARG A 145 3.04 10.43 -18.30
N ARG A 146 2.25 11.47 -18.03
CA ARG A 146 2.64 12.87 -18.28
C ARG A 146 3.77 13.34 -17.36
N ARG A 147 3.84 12.82 -16.11
CA ARG A 147 4.81 13.25 -15.11
C ARG A 147 6.13 12.48 -15.11
N CYS A 148 6.13 11.22 -15.46
CA CYS A 148 7.31 10.38 -15.44
C CYS A 148 7.46 9.42 -16.62
N GLY A 149 6.61 9.50 -17.63
CA GLY A 149 6.69 8.67 -18.84
C GLY A 149 6.22 7.23 -18.69
N LEU A 150 5.96 6.75 -17.47
CA LEU A 150 5.58 5.36 -17.22
C LEU A 150 4.17 5.05 -17.72
N HIS A 151 4.04 3.94 -18.46
CA HIS A 151 2.76 3.36 -18.82
C HIS A 151 2.34 2.34 -17.75
N THR A 152 1.20 2.54 -17.10
CA THR A 152 0.72 1.68 -16.01
C THR A 152 -0.68 1.14 -16.27
N ARG A 153 -0.93 -0.12 -15.88
CA ARG A 153 -2.25 -0.76 -15.88
C ARG A 153 -2.98 -0.57 -14.56
N ALA A 154 -2.22 -0.50 -13.44
CA ALA A 154 -2.72 -0.44 -12.07
C ALA A 154 -2.28 0.84 -11.30
N PRO A 155 -2.59 2.07 -11.82
CA PRO A 155 -2.05 3.33 -11.29
C PRO A 155 -2.47 3.65 -9.86
N ILE A 156 -3.57 3.07 -9.38
CA ILE A 156 -4.18 3.31 -8.07
C ILE A 156 -4.17 2.07 -7.17
N SER A 157 -3.35 1.06 -7.50
CA SER A 157 -3.20 -0.11 -6.63
C SER A 157 -2.43 0.25 -5.36
N GLY A 158 -3.02 -0.07 -4.20
CA GLY A 158 -2.41 0.08 -2.88
C GLY A 158 -1.49 -1.09 -2.50
N GLN A 159 -1.49 -2.17 -3.30
CA GLN A 159 -0.73 -3.40 -3.06
C GLN A 159 0.65 -3.26 -3.72
N ARG A 160 1.69 -3.05 -2.91
CA ARG A 160 3.04 -2.77 -3.38
C ARG A 160 4.10 -3.41 -2.50
N ALA A 161 5.21 -3.81 -3.10
CA ALA A 161 6.43 -4.08 -2.36
C ALA A 161 7.51 -3.06 -2.78
N LEU A 162 8.28 -2.58 -1.81
CA LEU A 162 9.34 -1.59 -2.02
C LEU A 162 10.62 -2.06 -1.34
N SER A 163 11.76 -1.82 -1.98
CA SER A 163 13.04 -1.86 -1.29
C SER A 163 13.09 -0.74 -0.23
N GLU A 164 13.91 -0.90 0.79
CA GLU A 164 14.09 0.13 1.83
C GLU A 164 14.47 1.49 1.20
N ARG A 165 15.39 1.47 0.25
CA ARG A 165 15.82 2.69 -0.46
C ARG A 165 14.65 3.35 -1.18
N ALA A 166 13.88 2.59 -1.95
CA ALA A 166 12.72 3.13 -2.65
C ALA A 166 11.68 3.71 -1.68
N LEU A 167 11.42 3.02 -0.55
CA LEU A 167 10.49 3.52 0.47
C LEU A 167 10.96 4.86 1.04
N ARG A 168 12.24 5.01 1.37
CA ARG A 168 12.80 6.26 1.89
C ARG A 168 12.67 7.41 0.90
N ASP A 169 12.96 7.16 -0.37
CA ASP A 169 12.96 8.16 -1.42
C ASP A 169 11.54 8.65 -1.79
N VAL A 170 10.49 7.82 -1.58
CA VAL A 170 9.10 8.20 -1.87
C VAL A 170 8.32 8.74 -0.67
N LEU A 171 8.93 8.77 0.52
CA LEU A 171 8.31 9.37 1.72
C LEU A 171 8.57 10.88 1.79
N PRO A 172 7.61 11.70 2.28
CA PRO A 172 6.27 11.30 2.72
C PRO A 172 5.33 11.04 1.56
N PHE A 173 4.39 10.10 1.75
CA PHE A 173 3.38 9.82 0.73
C PHE A 173 2.43 11.01 0.54
N ALA A 174 1.92 11.16 -0.68
CA ALA A 174 0.91 12.17 -0.99
C ALA A 174 -0.39 11.91 -0.21
N HIS A 175 -1.11 12.98 0.10
CA HIS A 175 -2.36 12.90 0.86
C HIS A 175 -3.48 12.18 0.10
N GLY A 176 -4.39 11.55 0.86
CA GLY A 176 -5.63 10.99 0.35
C GLY A 176 -5.39 9.91 -0.72
N PHE A 177 -6.24 9.93 -1.74
CA PHE A 177 -6.20 9.00 -2.88
C PHE A 177 -5.07 9.29 -3.88
N GLY A 178 -4.30 10.34 -3.68
CA GLY A 178 -3.12 10.63 -4.49
C GLY A 178 -1.87 9.84 -4.11
N MET A 179 -1.92 9.06 -3.01
CA MET A 179 -0.79 8.33 -2.48
C MET A 179 -0.13 7.43 -3.55
N GLU A 180 -0.92 6.61 -4.22
CA GLU A 180 -0.44 5.62 -5.18
C GLU A 180 0.16 6.27 -6.43
N ILE A 181 -0.48 7.33 -6.94
CA ILE A 181 0.00 8.10 -8.09
C ILE A 181 1.30 8.80 -7.73
N GLY A 182 1.31 9.48 -6.58
CA GLY A 182 2.48 10.20 -6.09
C GLY A 182 3.67 9.27 -5.90
N MET A 183 3.48 8.15 -5.23
CA MET A 183 4.51 7.13 -5.01
C MET A 183 5.11 6.63 -6.33
N THR A 184 4.27 6.36 -7.35
CA THR A 184 4.75 5.91 -8.66
C THR A 184 5.59 6.98 -9.35
N VAL A 185 5.12 8.24 -9.36
CA VAL A 185 5.86 9.36 -9.98
C VAL A 185 7.18 9.61 -9.26
N ASP A 186 7.15 9.64 -7.93
CA ASP A 186 8.33 9.92 -7.11
C ASP A 186 9.37 8.80 -7.25
N ALA A 187 8.94 7.52 -7.25
CA ALA A 187 9.83 6.38 -7.46
C ALA A 187 10.54 6.43 -8.83
N VAL A 188 9.79 6.65 -9.91
CA VAL A 188 10.38 6.72 -11.27
C VAL A 188 11.33 7.91 -11.38
N ARG A 189 10.99 9.08 -10.81
CA ARG A 189 11.86 10.26 -10.82
C ARG A 189 13.13 10.08 -10.00
N ALA A 190 13.07 9.30 -8.93
CA ALA A 190 14.24 8.91 -8.14
C ALA A 190 15.10 7.83 -8.81
N GLY A 191 14.72 7.37 -10.02
CA GLY A 191 15.46 6.36 -10.80
C GLY A 191 15.18 4.93 -10.39
N HIS A 192 14.13 4.68 -9.60
CA HIS A 192 13.72 3.33 -9.22
C HIS A 192 13.00 2.61 -10.35
N ARG A 193 13.28 1.31 -10.46
CA ARG A 193 12.59 0.43 -11.40
C ARG A 193 11.25 0.00 -10.83
N VAL A 194 10.16 0.43 -11.49
CA VAL A 194 8.78 0.10 -11.14
C VAL A 194 8.26 -0.97 -12.09
N VAL A 195 7.76 -2.10 -11.56
CA VAL A 195 7.15 -3.18 -12.34
C VAL A 195 5.73 -3.46 -11.84
N GLU A 196 4.86 -3.97 -12.72
CA GLU A 196 3.53 -4.42 -12.38
C GLU A 196 3.44 -5.95 -12.50
N ILE A 197 2.93 -6.59 -11.44
CA ILE A 197 2.74 -8.04 -11.36
C ILE A 197 1.25 -8.31 -11.23
N GLU A 198 0.74 -9.18 -12.10
CA GLU A 198 -0.67 -9.58 -12.06
C GLU A 198 -0.90 -10.54 -10.90
N LEU A 199 -1.89 -10.22 -10.06
CA LEU A 199 -2.23 -10.98 -8.86
C LEU A 199 -3.73 -11.28 -8.84
N ASP A 200 -4.09 -12.45 -8.32
CA ASP A 200 -5.49 -12.84 -8.07
C ASP A 200 -5.97 -12.32 -6.71
N LEU A 201 -6.22 -11.03 -6.64
CA LEU A 201 -6.62 -10.35 -5.42
C LEU A 201 -8.12 -10.17 -5.34
N ALA A 202 -8.71 -10.55 -4.21
CA ALA A 202 -10.07 -10.19 -3.84
C ALA A 202 -10.09 -8.76 -3.27
N HIS A 203 -10.99 -7.90 -3.77
CA HIS A 203 -11.22 -6.60 -3.16
C HIS A 203 -12.71 -6.25 -3.18
N ARG A 204 -13.12 -5.37 -2.27
CA ARG A 204 -14.49 -4.86 -2.21
C ARG A 204 -14.77 -3.93 -3.37
N ALA A 205 -15.61 -4.33 -4.33
CA ALA A 205 -16.10 -3.44 -5.38
C ALA A 205 -16.99 -2.35 -4.75
N THR A 206 -16.58 -1.09 -4.83
CA THR A 206 -17.43 0.04 -4.43
C THR A 206 -18.61 0.16 -5.40
N GLY A 207 -19.83 -0.08 -4.90
CA GLY A 207 -21.07 -0.07 -5.67
C GLY A 207 -21.39 1.29 -6.32
N ARG A 208 -22.38 1.31 -7.24
CA ARG A 208 -22.92 2.53 -7.89
C ARG A 208 -23.91 3.23 -6.97
N THR A 209 -23.44 3.79 -5.84
CA THR A 209 -24.25 4.58 -4.90
C THR A 209 -23.88 6.05 -4.96
N LEU A 210 -24.74 6.95 -4.47
CA LEU A 210 -24.45 8.39 -4.35
C LEU A 210 -23.17 8.63 -3.53
N ALA A 211 -22.96 7.86 -2.46
CA ALA A 211 -21.72 7.88 -1.69
C ALA A 211 -20.51 7.48 -2.55
N GLY A 212 -20.66 6.50 -3.45
CA GLY A 212 -19.64 6.11 -4.40
C GLY A 212 -19.32 7.20 -5.44
N PHE A 213 -20.28 8.05 -5.82
CA PHE A 213 -20.00 9.20 -6.70
C PHE A 213 -19.26 10.33 -5.96
N ALA A 214 -19.64 10.66 -4.73
CA ALA A 214 -18.92 11.62 -3.91
C ALA A 214 -17.48 11.16 -3.61
N HIS A 215 -17.28 9.88 -3.34
CA HIS A 215 -15.98 9.26 -3.16
C HIS A 215 -15.10 9.44 -4.41
N ARG A 216 -15.62 9.15 -5.61
CA ARG A 216 -14.89 9.31 -6.88
C ARG A 216 -14.57 10.76 -7.21
N ALA A 217 -15.46 11.70 -6.90
CA ALA A 217 -15.19 13.13 -7.06
C ALA A 217 -14.02 13.57 -6.17
N ARG A 218 -13.99 13.13 -4.90
CA ARG A 218 -12.87 13.38 -3.98
C ARG A 218 -11.56 12.77 -4.49
N GLN A 219 -11.59 11.53 -5.04
CA GLN A 219 -10.44 10.92 -5.68
C GLN A 219 -9.87 11.79 -6.81
N LEU A 220 -10.70 12.28 -7.71
CA LEU A 220 -10.25 13.14 -8.83
C LEU A 220 -9.60 14.44 -8.33
N VAL A 221 -10.15 15.06 -7.27
CA VAL A 221 -9.56 16.26 -6.67
C VAL A 221 -8.19 15.96 -6.06
N ASP A 222 -8.03 14.84 -5.35
CA ASP A 222 -6.76 14.44 -4.77
C ASP A 222 -5.73 14.10 -5.86
N PHE A 223 -6.14 13.45 -6.95
CA PHE A 223 -5.29 13.18 -8.10
C PHE A 223 -4.81 14.47 -8.79
N ALA A 224 -5.71 15.46 -8.96
CA ALA A 224 -5.36 16.75 -9.54
C ALA A 224 -4.37 17.53 -8.65
N ARG A 225 -4.56 17.50 -7.33
CA ARG A 225 -3.63 18.10 -6.36
C ARG A 225 -2.24 17.48 -6.44
N VAL A 226 -2.16 16.14 -6.46
CA VAL A 226 -0.89 15.42 -6.59
C VAL A 226 -0.23 15.71 -7.92
N TYR A 227 -1.00 15.75 -9.01
CA TYR A 227 -0.50 16.12 -10.33
C TYR A 227 0.10 17.52 -10.32
N ALA A 228 -0.57 18.52 -9.72
CA ALA A 228 -0.07 19.89 -9.64
C ALA A 228 1.17 20.00 -8.75
N ALA A 229 1.19 19.33 -7.61
CA ALA A 229 2.31 19.37 -6.68
C ALA A 229 3.59 18.71 -7.21
N ARG A 230 3.48 17.89 -8.26
CA ARG A 230 4.61 17.19 -8.92
C ARG A 230 4.86 17.71 -10.33
N ALA A 231 4.55 18.97 -10.57
CA ALA A 231 4.76 19.66 -11.84
C ALA A 231 6.24 19.78 -12.22
#